data_8910417f728bb22e4418ae2759e7d68d
#
_entry.id   8910417f728bb22e4418ae2759e7d68d
#
_cell.length_a   1.000
_cell.length_b   1.000
_cell.length_c   1.000
_cell.angle_alpha   90.00
_cell.angle_beta   90.00
_cell.angle_gamma   90.00
#
_symmetry.space_group_name_H-M   'P 1'
#
loop_
_entity.id
_entity.type
_entity.pdbx_description
1 polymer ?
#
loop_
_entity_poly.entity_id
_entity_poly.type
_entity_poly.pdbx_seq_one_letter_code
_entity_poly.pdbx_strand_id
1 'polypeptide(L)'
;YLNTLDTAASPGTKFNYNTGETNLLGGIVRAAIGNNLSSYIEQKIWKPFGMESDAYWGIDSDFEQELGGCCINATLRDYARIGIFAMDRGVLNNGTNVLPTDWMKDSTTPSPNYPYYGYQWWLDGSNYESYYADGIFGQFIWIDPVSRTVVAMHGARDMADVDSYVGGHRLNFMVSLLEAINK
;
A
#
# COMPACT_ATOMS: atom_id res chain seq x y z
N TYR A 1 13.70 -15.73 -14.15
CA TYR A 1 12.39 -16.42 -14.28
C TYR A 1 11.38 -15.52 -14.98
N LEU A 2 11.11 -14.27 -14.50
CA LEU A 2 10.05 -13.40 -15.06
C LEU A 2 10.20 -13.12 -16.56
N ASN A 3 11.42 -12.99 -17.06
CA ASN A 3 11.70 -12.79 -18.48
C ASN A 3 11.52 -14.04 -19.36
N THR A 4 11.21 -15.17 -18.77
CA THR A 4 10.88 -16.42 -19.50
C THR A 4 9.38 -16.66 -19.60
N LEU A 5 8.56 -15.80 -19.00
CA LEU A 5 7.11 -15.89 -19.04
C LEU A 5 6.55 -15.23 -20.30
N ASP A 6 5.51 -15.82 -20.86
CA ASP A 6 4.78 -15.22 -21.97
C ASP A 6 3.97 -14.00 -21.51
N THR A 7 3.84 -13.02 -22.40
CA THR A 7 3.01 -11.84 -22.16
C THR A 7 1.54 -12.23 -22.18
N ALA A 8 0.83 -12.07 -21.07
CA ALA A 8 -0.59 -12.42 -20.96
C ALA A 8 -1.52 -11.49 -21.72
N ALA A 9 -1.14 -10.22 -21.88
CA ALA A 9 -1.89 -9.19 -22.60
C ALA A 9 -0.95 -8.02 -22.95
N SER A 10 -1.34 -7.21 -23.91
CA SER A 10 -0.62 -5.96 -24.18
C SER A 10 -0.68 -5.03 -22.97
N PRO A 11 0.41 -4.31 -22.63
CA PRO A 11 0.43 -3.39 -21.50
C PRO A 11 -0.73 -2.39 -21.53
N GLY A 12 -1.36 -2.16 -20.37
CA GLY A 12 -2.47 -1.23 -20.23
C GLY A 12 -3.83 -1.70 -20.78
N THR A 13 -3.94 -2.93 -21.31
CA THR A 13 -5.20 -3.42 -21.91
C THR A 13 -6.04 -4.28 -20.98
N LYS A 14 -5.44 -4.85 -19.93
CA LYS A 14 -6.11 -5.75 -18.98
C LYS A 14 -5.56 -5.52 -17.58
N PHE A 15 -6.45 -5.34 -16.62
CA PHE A 15 -6.06 -5.40 -15.21
C PHE A 15 -5.75 -6.84 -14.80
N ASN A 16 -4.65 -7.03 -14.09
CA ASN A 16 -4.27 -8.29 -13.51
C ASN A 16 -3.52 -8.04 -12.19
N TYR A 17 -4.15 -8.37 -11.07
CA TYR A 17 -3.49 -8.27 -9.76
C TYR A 17 -2.44 -9.40 -9.66
N ASN A 18 -1.16 -9.03 -9.68
CA ASN A 18 -0.06 -9.97 -9.85
C ASN A 18 1.12 -9.65 -8.93
N THR A 19 1.33 -10.51 -7.94
CA THR A 19 2.45 -10.38 -7.00
C THR A 19 3.82 -10.47 -7.68
N GLY A 20 3.95 -11.26 -8.75
CA GLY A 20 5.19 -11.37 -9.52
C GLY A 20 5.59 -10.06 -10.17
N GLU A 21 4.63 -9.32 -10.74
CA GLU A 21 4.88 -8.00 -11.32
C GLU A 21 5.26 -6.98 -10.24
N THR A 22 4.65 -7.04 -9.07
CA THR A 22 4.99 -6.16 -7.95
C THR A 22 6.39 -6.46 -7.39
N ASN A 23 6.79 -7.74 -7.35
CA ASN A 23 8.17 -8.11 -7.02
C ASN A 23 9.17 -7.59 -8.06
N LEU A 24 8.83 -7.65 -9.34
CA LEU A 24 9.65 -7.06 -10.41
C LEU A 24 9.80 -5.54 -10.22
N LEU A 25 8.71 -4.86 -9.87
CA LEU A 25 8.74 -3.43 -9.57
C LEU A 25 9.69 -3.12 -8.41
N GLY A 26 9.67 -3.92 -7.34
CA GLY A 26 10.65 -3.83 -6.25
C GLY A 26 12.09 -3.93 -6.73
N GLY A 27 12.38 -4.91 -7.61
CA GLY A 27 13.71 -5.05 -8.24
C GLY A 27 14.11 -3.85 -9.09
N ILE A 28 13.18 -3.28 -9.84
CA ILE A 28 13.42 -2.07 -10.66
C ILE A 28 13.73 -0.87 -9.76
N VAL A 29 12.97 -0.65 -8.69
CA VAL A 29 13.22 0.42 -7.72
C VAL A 29 14.59 0.24 -7.08
N ARG A 30 14.92 -0.98 -6.59
CA ARG A 30 16.22 -1.31 -6.02
C ARG A 30 17.38 -0.97 -6.97
N ALA A 31 17.26 -1.33 -8.24
CA ALA A 31 18.25 -1.01 -9.25
C ALA A 31 18.39 0.50 -9.50
N ALA A 32 17.27 1.20 -9.55
CA ALA A 32 17.23 2.66 -9.78
C ALA A 32 17.86 3.46 -8.63
N ILE A 33 17.69 3.02 -7.39
CA ILE A 33 18.23 3.71 -6.20
C ILE A 33 19.67 3.29 -5.87
N GLY A 34 20.16 2.19 -6.46
CA GLY A 34 21.50 1.65 -6.18
C GLY A 34 21.69 1.19 -4.73
N ASN A 35 20.61 0.82 -4.05
CA ASN A 35 20.60 0.41 -2.64
C ASN A 35 19.47 -0.60 -2.38
N ASN A 36 19.48 -1.28 -1.23
CA ASN A 36 18.34 -2.09 -0.80
C ASN A 36 17.15 -1.21 -0.40
N LEU A 37 15.94 -1.77 -0.57
CA LEU A 37 14.69 -1.03 -0.35
C LEU A 37 14.50 -0.68 1.12
N SER A 38 14.89 -1.57 2.04
CA SER A 38 14.78 -1.35 3.49
C SER A 38 15.62 -0.16 3.96
N SER A 39 16.88 -0.05 3.54
CA SER A 39 17.70 1.11 3.85
C SER A 39 17.19 2.40 3.21
N TYR A 40 16.63 2.30 2.01
CA TYR A 40 16.09 3.46 1.32
C TYR A 40 14.83 4.01 2.02
N ILE A 41 13.87 3.15 2.36
CA ILE A 41 12.66 3.57 3.08
C ILE A 41 13.00 4.08 4.48
N GLU A 42 13.98 3.45 5.15
CA GLU A 42 14.46 3.90 6.46
C GLU A 42 14.93 5.36 6.41
N GLN A 43 15.77 5.69 5.43
CA GLN A 43 16.37 7.02 5.29
C GLN A 43 15.38 8.07 4.78
N LYS A 44 14.47 7.70 3.89
CA LYS A 44 13.59 8.66 3.23
C LYS A 44 12.27 8.88 3.95
N ILE A 45 11.75 7.86 4.61
CA ILE A 45 10.41 7.89 5.21
C ILE A 45 10.45 7.51 6.69
N TRP A 46 10.98 6.33 7.03
CA TRP A 46 10.82 5.73 8.36
C TRP A 46 11.32 6.65 9.47
N LYS A 47 12.60 6.98 9.44
CA LYS A 47 13.22 7.88 10.42
C LYS A 47 12.72 9.33 10.31
N PRO A 48 12.72 9.97 9.11
CA PRO A 48 12.32 11.36 9.00
C PRO A 48 10.84 11.64 9.31
N PHE A 49 9.96 10.67 9.06
CA PHE A 49 8.54 10.80 9.41
C PHE A 49 8.29 10.53 10.91
N GLY A 50 9.22 9.90 11.61
CA GLY A 50 9.12 9.61 13.04
C GLY A 50 8.33 8.35 13.34
N MET A 51 8.64 7.26 12.64
CA MET A 51 8.13 5.95 13.02
C MET A 51 8.67 5.57 14.41
N GLU A 52 7.84 4.87 15.18
CA GLU A 52 8.06 4.66 16.60
C GLU A 52 8.99 3.48 16.92
N SER A 53 8.98 2.49 16.02
CA SER A 53 9.70 1.23 16.20
C SER A 53 10.40 0.80 14.93
N ASP A 54 11.32 -0.13 15.06
CA ASP A 54 11.92 -0.80 13.93
C ASP A 54 10.89 -1.66 13.20
N ALA A 55 11.07 -1.80 11.89
CA ALA A 55 10.30 -2.70 11.04
C ALA A 55 11.22 -3.75 10.41
N TYR A 56 10.62 -4.85 9.98
CA TYR A 56 11.32 -5.94 9.29
C TYR A 56 10.68 -6.14 7.92
N TRP A 57 11.50 -6.21 6.89
CA TRP A 57 11.04 -6.51 5.55
C TRP A 57 11.51 -7.91 5.16
N GLY A 58 10.57 -8.78 4.76
CA GLY A 58 10.89 -10.13 4.29
C GLY A 58 11.77 -10.09 3.03
N ILE A 59 12.80 -10.94 3.01
CA ILE A 59 13.72 -11.07 1.88
C ILE A 59 13.56 -12.42 1.19
N ASP A 60 13.92 -12.47 -0.07
CA ASP A 60 14.11 -13.71 -0.83
C ASP A 60 15.34 -14.45 -0.30
N SER A 61 15.22 -15.77 -0.11
CA SER A 61 16.29 -16.60 0.42
C SER A 61 17.48 -16.78 -0.54
N ASP A 62 17.23 -16.67 -1.85
CA ASP A 62 18.22 -16.99 -2.87
C ASP A 62 19.05 -15.77 -3.27
N PHE A 63 18.43 -14.58 -3.23
CA PHE A 63 19.06 -13.35 -3.71
C PHE A 63 19.18 -12.25 -2.65
N GLU A 64 18.74 -12.51 -1.43
CA GLU A 64 18.74 -11.54 -0.32
C GLU A 64 18.12 -10.17 -0.70
N GLN A 65 17.06 -10.22 -1.52
CA GLN A 65 16.33 -9.04 -1.96
C GLN A 65 14.99 -8.94 -1.23
N GLU A 66 14.62 -7.74 -0.86
CA GLU A 66 13.31 -7.49 -0.26
C GLU A 66 12.18 -7.88 -1.23
N LEU A 67 11.16 -8.54 -0.68
CA LEU A 67 9.97 -8.93 -1.43
C LEU A 67 9.11 -7.69 -1.73
N GLY A 68 9.16 -7.20 -2.98
CA GLY A 68 8.44 -5.99 -3.39
C GLY A 68 6.93 -6.09 -3.28
N GLY A 69 6.40 -7.32 -3.33
CA GLY A 69 4.96 -7.57 -3.29
C GLY A 69 4.37 -7.75 -1.88
N CYS A 70 5.20 -7.79 -0.83
CA CYS A 70 4.70 -8.01 0.53
C CYS A 70 5.74 -7.74 1.62
N CYS A 71 5.35 -8.07 2.82
CA CYS A 71 6.17 -8.60 3.90
C CYS A 71 6.93 -7.55 4.70
N ILE A 72 6.43 -6.31 4.73
CA ILE A 72 6.84 -5.31 5.72
C ILE A 72 6.07 -5.59 7.02
N ASN A 73 6.80 -5.89 8.08
CA ASN A 73 6.27 -6.16 9.41
C ASN A 73 6.61 -4.98 10.31
N ALA A 74 5.60 -4.30 10.81
CA ALA A 74 5.73 -3.12 11.66
C ALA A 74 4.70 -3.16 12.80
N THR A 75 4.85 -2.29 13.79
CA THR A 75 3.83 -2.14 14.83
C THR A 75 2.52 -1.59 14.26
N LEU A 76 1.40 -1.84 14.92
CA LEU A 76 0.10 -1.31 14.50
C LEU A 76 0.12 0.23 14.42
N ARG A 77 0.81 0.88 15.33
CA ARG A 77 0.93 2.35 15.36
C ARG A 77 1.74 2.86 14.17
N ASP A 78 2.76 2.15 13.74
CA ASP A 78 3.54 2.52 12.56
C ASP A 78 2.79 2.21 11.26
N TYR A 79 1.94 1.17 11.22
CA TYR A 79 0.97 1.00 10.13
C TYR A 79 0.02 2.19 10.01
N ALA A 80 -0.49 2.71 11.13
CA ALA A 80 -1.29 3.93 11.11
C ALA A 80 -0.49 5.15 10.62
N ARG A 81 0.79 5.27 11.00
CA ARG A 81 1.68 6.34 10.51
C ARG A 81 1.96 6.23 9.00
N ILE A 82 2.07 5.03 8.44
CA ILE A 82 2.15 4.86 6.98
C ILE A 82 0.89 5.42 6.31
N GLY A 83 -0.29 5.16 6.89
CA GLY A 83 -1.54 5.74 6.42
C GLY A 83 -1.56 7.27 6.51
N ILE A 84 -1.09 7.84 7.62
CA ILE A 84 -0.99 9.30 7.79
C ILE A 84 0.00 9.90 6.78
N PHE A 85 1.16 9.27 6.57
CA PHE A 85 2.13 9.70 5.56
C PHE A 85 1.52 9.74 4.15
N ALA A 86 0.75 8.71 3.77
CA ALA A 86 0.05 8.67 2.49
C ALA A 86 -1.06 9.74 2.42
N MET A 87 -1.86 9.92 3.47
CA MET A 87 -2.89 10.93 3.58
C MET A 87 -2.32 12.36 3.45
N ASP A 88 -1.17 12.60 4.05
CA ASP A 88 -0.45 13.87 3.97
C ASP A 88 0.43 13.99 2.71
N ARG A 89 0.23 13.11 1.72
CA ARG A 89 0.85 13.14 0.39
C ARG A 89 2.38 13.13 0.42
N GLY A 90 2.95 12.41 1.38
CA GLY A 90 4.41 12.28 1.51
C GLY A 90 5.11 13.45 2.17
N VAL A 91 4.37 14.31 2.86
CA VAL A 91 4.95 15.42 3.63
C VAL A 91 5.48 14.89 4.96
N LEU A 92 6.74 15.13 5.23
CA LEU A 92 7.41 14.79 6.50
C LEU A 92 7.04 15.81 7.59
N ASN A 93 7.28 15.47 8.86
CA ASN A 93 7.02 16.34 10.02
C ASN A 93 7.74 17.70 9.96
N ASN A 94 8.83 17.82 9.20
CA ASN A 94 9.56 19.06 8.98
C ASN A 94 9.06 19.88 7.78
N GLY A 95 7.96 19.46 7.13
CA GLY A 95 7.38 20.09 5.95
C GLY A 95 8.02 19.70 4.61
N THR A 96 9.03 18.83 4.60
CA THR A 96 9.65 18.36 3.35
C THR A 96 8.73 17.35 2.69
N ASN A 97 8.41 17.54 1.41
CA ASN A 97 7.73 16.54 0.62
C ASN A 97 8.76 15.59 -0.02
N VAL A 98 8.63 14.28 0.22
CA VAL A 98 9.52 13.24 -0.31
C VAL A 98 8.93 12.46 -1.47
N LEU A 99 7.66 12.67 -1.77
CA LEU A 99 7.01 12.10 -2.96
C LEU A 99 6.99 13.14 -4.10
N PRO A 100 7.00 12.71 -5.37
CA PRO A 100 6.76 13.60 -6.50
C PRO A 100 5.44 14.36 -6.35
N THR A 101 5.38 15.57 -6.89
CA THR A 101 4.14 16.35 -6.97
C THR A 101 3.04 15.51 -7.62
N ASP A 102 1.84 15.56 -7.06
CA ASP A 102 0.66 14.81 -7.50
C ASP A 102 0.77 13.26 -7.43
N TRP A 103 1.87 12.70 -6.90
CA TRP A 103 2.04 11.24 -6.80
C TRP A 103 0.86 10.54 -6.14
N MET A 104 0.38 11.02 -5.00
CA MET A 104 -0.76 10.39 -4.33
C MET A 104 -2.05 10.53 -5.12
N LYS A 105 -2.25 11.64 -5.82
CA LYS A 105 -3.39 11.81 -6.75
C LYS A 105 -3.33 10.79 -7.88
N ASP A 106 -2.17 10.64 -8.51
CA ASP A 106 -2.00 9.68 -9.59
C ASP A 106 -2.15 8.24 -9.08
N SER A 107 -1.59 7.96 -7.88
CA SER A 107 -1.65 6.63 -7.25
C SER A 107 -3.07 6.21 -6.85
N THR A 108 -3.94 7.17 -6.55
CA THR A 108 -5.34 6.93 -6.18
C THR A 108 -6.32 7.23 -7.32
N THR A 109 -5.81 7.44 -8.54
CA THR A 109 -6.63 7.49 -9.75
C THR A 109 -6.88 6.08 -10.25
N PRO A 110 -8.14 5.73 -10.61
CA PRO A 110 -8.47 4.40 -11.13
C PRO A 110 -7.66 4.01 -12.36
N SER A 111 -7.24 2.76 -12.41
CA SER A 111 -6.64 2.16 -13.62
C SER A 111 -7.64 2.16 -14.79
N PRO A 112 -7.21 2.33 -16.04
CA PRO A 112 -8.12 2.47 -17.19
C PRO A 112 -9.15 1.35 -17.35
N ASN A 113 -8.81 0.13 -16.93
CA ASN A 113 -9.66 -1.05 -17.12
C ASN A 113 -10.16 -1.66 -15.81
N TYR A 114 -9.90 -0.99 -14.67
CA TYR A 114 -10.36 -1.46 -13.38
C TYR A 114 -10.54 -0.30 -12.38
N PRO A 115 -11.80 0.06 -12.04
CA PRO A 115 -12.06 1.29 -11.27
C PRO A 115 -11.70 1.21 -9.78
N TYR A 116 -11.37 0.03 -9.29
CA TYR A 116 -11.11 -0.22 -7.87
C TYR A 116 -9.63 -0.34 -7.50
N TYR A 117 -8.71 0.00 -8.41
CA TYR A 117 -7.27 -0.09 -8.15
C TYR A 117 -6.48 0.99 -8.89
N GLY A 118 -5.58 1.67 -8.15
CA GLY A 118 -4.62 2.64 -8.68
C GLY A 118 -3.19 2.08 -8.69
N TYR A 119 -2.20 2.90 -8.32
CA TYR A 119 -0.81 2.45 -8.18
C TYR A 119 -0.58 1.83 -6.80
N GLN A 120 -0.82 0.52 -6.69
CA GLN A 120 -0.69 -0.28 -5.46
C GLN A 120 -1.68 0.10 -4.33
N TRP A 121 -2.71 0.88 -4.63
CA TRP A 121 -3.78 1.21 -3.71
C TRP A 121 -5.12 0.65 -4.22
N TRP A 122 -5.84 -0.01 -3.34
CA TRP A 122 -7.26 -0.31 -3.55
C TRP A 122 -8.07 0.96 -3.38
N LEU A 123 -9.09 1.14 -4.21
CA LEU A 123 -9.99 2.29 -4.20
C LEU A 123 -11.38 1.81 -3.78
N ASP A 124 -12.04 2.54 -2.90
CA ASP A 124 -13.34 2.15 -2.35
C ASP A 124 -14.43 2.10 -3.42
N GLY A 125 -14.32 2.91 -4.47
CA GLY A 125 -15.33 2.98 -5.53
C GLY A 125 -16.68 3.56 -5.09
N SER A 126 -16.80 3.95 -3.81
CA SER A 126 -17.93 4.71 -3.28
C SER A 126 -17.77 6.20 -3.58
N ASN A 127 -18.73 7.02 -3.16
CA ASN A 127 -18.64 8.48 -3.24
C ASN A 127 -17.58 9.09 -2.28
N TYR A 128 -16.90 8.23 -1.52
CA TYR A 128 -15.81 8.60 -0.64
C TYR A 128 -14.50 8.49 -1.41
N GLU A 129 -13.61 9.47 -1.27
CA GLU A 129 -12.27 9.46 -1.88
C GLU A 129 -11.30 8.53 -1.10
N SER A 130 -11.83 7.54 -0.39
CA SER A 130 -11.07 6.63 0.43
C SER A 130 -10.33 5.57 -0.39
N TYR A 131 -9.16 5.20 0.11
CA TYR A 131 -8.32 4.17 -0.48
C TYR A 131 -7.65 3.36 0.63
N TYR A 132 -7.17 2.16 0.28
CA TYR A 132 -6.67 1.26 1.30
C TYR A 132 -5.60 0.28 0.79
N ALA A 133 -4.77 -0.18 1.71
CA ALA A 133 -3.89 -1.34 1.55
C ALA A 133 -4.54 -2.54 2.26
N ASP A 134 -4.56 -3.69 1.59
CA ASP A 134 -5.18 -4.91 2.09
C ASP A 134 -4.19 -6.08 2.08
N GLY A 135 -3.88 -6.59 3.26
CA GLY A 135 -3.02 -7.74 3.45
C GLY A 135 -3.83 -9.04 3.51
N ILE A 136 -3.32 -10.09 2.85
CA ILE A 136 -4.01 -11.37 2.64
C ILE A 136 -4.42 -12.12 3.91
N PHE A 137 -3.82 -11.79 5.06
CA PHE A 137 -4.18 -12.38 6.36
C PHE A 137 -4.93 -11.41 7.29
N GLY A 138 -5.50 -10.32 6.72
CA GLY A 138 -6.36 -9.38 7.44
C GLY A 138 -5.68 -8.13 7.95
N GLN A 139 -4.44 -7.86 7.55
CA GLN A 139 -3.79 -6.57 7.76
C GLN A 139 -4.50 -5.52 6.89
N PHE A 140 -4.71 -4.33 7.43
CA PHE A 140 -5.46 -3.31 6.72
C PHE A 140 -5.02 -1.92 7.12
N ILE A 141 -4.86 -1.04 6.13
CA ILE A 141 -4.70 0.39 6.34
C ILE A 141 -5.72 1.07 5.44
N TRP A 142 -6.72 1.70 6.05
CA TRP A 142 -7.73 2.45 5.33
C TRP A 142 -7.56 3.94 5.59
N ILE A 143 -7.73 4.75 4.55
CA ILE A 143 -7.43 6.16 4.55
C ILE A 143 -8.59 6.90 3.90
N ASP A 144 -9.16 7.86 4.61
CA ASP A 144 -10.11 8.82 4.06
C ASP A 144 -9.57 10.24 4.18
N PRO A 145 -9.11 10.83 3.07
CA PRO A 145 -8.57 12.19 3.08
C PRO A 145 -9.59 13.27 3.43
N VAL A 146 -10.87 13.04 3.15
CA VAL A 146 -11.96 14.01 3.37
C VAL A 146 -12.20 14.23 4.86
N SER A 147 -12.42 13.15 5.61
CA SER A 147 -12.57 13.20 7.07
C SER A 147 -11.24 13.26 7.81
N ARG A 148 -10.11 13.16 7.10
CA ARG A 148 -8.75 13.02 7.66
C ARG A 148 -8.64 11.86 8.64
N THR A 149 -9.21 10.74 8.29
CA THR A 149 -9.25 9.54 9.13
C THR A 149 -8.35 8.44 8.55
N VAL A 150 -7.56 7.82 9.42
CA VAL A 150 -6.79 6.62 9.12
C VAL A 150 -7.18 5.52 10.10
N VAL A 151 -7.47 4.35 9.58
CA VAL A 151 -7.71 3.15 10.38
C VAL A 151 -6.70 2.08 10.00
N ALA A 152 -5.94 1.59 10.96
CA ALA A 152 -5.01 0.49 10.78
C ALA A 152 -5.46 -0.73 11.60
N MET A 153 -5.36 -1.90 11.00
CA MET A 153 -5.71 -3.17 11.64
C MET A 153 -4.61 -4.20 11.40
N HIS A 154 -4.29 -4.98 12.43
CA HIS A 154 -3.57 -6.24 12.26
C HIS A 154 -4.56 -7.39 12.25
N GLY A 155 -4.28 -8.39 11.44
CA GLY A 155 -5.03 -9.64 11.39
C GLY A 155 -4.06 -10.83 11.32
N ALA A 156 -4.53 -11.97 11.77
CA ALA A 156 -3.81 -13.24 11.69
C ALA A 156 -4.82 -14.35 11.36
N ARG A 157 -5.35 -14.31 10.13
CA ARG A 157 -6.30 -15.33 9.65
C ARG A 157 -5.58 -16.63 9.32
N ASP A 158 -6.24 -17.74 9.53
CA ASP A 158 -5.70 -19.08 9.26
C ASP A 158 -5.47 -19.33 7.75
N MET A 159 -6.19 -18.62 6.90
CA MET A 159 -6.06 -18.71 5.44
C MET A 159 -5.92 -17.32 4.82
N ALA A 160 -5.20 -17.26 3.71
CA ALA A 160 -5.15 -16.08 2.87
C ALA A 160 -6.56 -15.65 2.46
N ASP A 161 -6.83 -14.35 2.53
CA ASP A 161 -8.13 -13.81 2.16
C ASP A 161 -8.33 -13.89 0.65
N VAL A 162 -9.18 -14.80 0.23
CA VAL A 162 -9.64 -14.92 -1.16
C VAL A 162 -11.12 -14.56 -1.28
N ASP A 163 -11.74 -14.11 -0.16
CA ASP A 163 -13.18 -13.92 -0.12
C ASP A 163 -13.54 -12.43 -0.07
N SER A 164 -14.19 -11.97 -1.14
CA SER A 164 -14.80 -10.65 -1.25
C SER A 164 -15.82 -10.34 -0.11
N TYR A 165 -16.37 -11.37 0.52
CA TYR A 165 -17.35 -11.23 1.61
C TYR A 165 -16.75 -10.55 2.85
N VAL A 166 -15.55 -10.93 3.25
CA VAL A 166 -14.90 -10.32 4.43
C VAL A 166 -14.40 -8.90 4.13
N GLY A 167 -13.94 -8.65 2.90
CA GLY A 167 -13.62 -7.29 2.43
C GLY A 167 -14.84 -6.37 2.52
N GLY A 168 -16.00 -6.83 2.08
CA GLY A 168 -17.26 -6.08 2.17
C GLY A 168 -17.65 -5.69 3.59
N HIS A 169 -17.46 -6.57 4.58
CA HIS A 169 -17.75 -6.25 5.99
C HIS A 169 -16.81 -5.19 6.56
N ARG A 170 -15.52 -5.23 6.21
CA ARG A 170 -14.57 -4.19 6.63
C ARG A 170 -14.93 -2.83 6.05
N LEU A 171 -15.20 -2.77 4.75
CA LEU A 171 -15.60 -1.52 4.10
C LEU A 171 -16.91 -0.97 4.68
N ASN A 172 -17.91 -1.82 4.92
CA ASN A 172 -19.16 -1.41 5.58
C ASN A 172 -18.92 -0.85 6.98
N PHE A 173 -17.98 -1.42 7.74
CA PHE A 173 -17.58 -0.87 9.04
C PHE A 173 -16.93 0.50 8.88
N MET A 174 -16.04 0.70 7.88
CA MET A 174 -15.42 2.00 7.62
C MET A 174 -16.45 3.06 7.21
N VAL A 175 -17.42 2.73 6.36
CA VAL A 175 -18.53 3.61 6.02
C VAL A 175 -19.33 4.01 7.26
N SER A 176 -19.68 3.04 8.12
CA SER A 176 -20.41 3.32 9.37
C SER A 176 -19.60 4.20 10.33
N LEU A 177 -18.28 4.02 10.37
CA LEU A 177 -17.38 4.87 11.14
C LEU A 177 -17.37 6.31 10.64
N LEU A 178 -17.28 6.51 9.30
CA LEU A 178 -17.37 7.84 8.70
C LEU A 178 -18.68 8.53 9.00
N GLU A 179 -19.79 7.82 8.89
CA GLU A 179 -21.11 8.35 9.24
C GLU A 179 -21.21 8.77 10.71
N ALA A 180 -20.50 8.07 11.60
CA ALA A 180 -20.48 8.42 13.03
C ALA A 180 -19.58 9.63 13.33
N ILE A 181 -18.46 9.78 12.62
CA ILE A 181 -17.51 10.90 12.80
C ILE A 181 -18.06 12.22 12.22
N ASN A 182 -18.84 12.16 11.14
CA ASN A 182 -19.37 13.32 10.44
C ASN A 182 -20.74 13.81 10.98
N LYS A 183 -21.21 13.25 12.09
CA LYS A 183 -22.40 13.73 12.83
C LYS A 183 -22.04 14.79 13.85
#